data_61610d41d1531dd6d714ac1ccf4d9295
#
_entry.id   61610d41d1531dd6d714ac1ccf4d9295
#
_cell.length_a   1.000
_cell.length_b   1.000
_cell.length_c   1.000
_cell.angle_alpha   90.00
_cell.angle_beta   90.00
_cell.angle_gamma   90.00
#
_symmetry.space_group_name_H-M   'P 1'
#
loop_
_entity.id
_entity.type
_entity.pdbx_description
1 polymer ?
#
loop_
_entity_poly.entity_id
_entity_poly.type
_entity_poly.pdbx_seq_one_letter_code
_entity_poly.pdbx_strand_id
1 'polypeptide(L)'
;MSKLVLILNCGSSSLKFAILDPATGEEKLSGLAEAFYLPEARIKWKLNGEKGSANLGAGAAHTEALNFIASNIMTDELKNSITSIGHRIVHGGEKYTQSVVVTDEVVKGIEDAAQFAPLHNPAHLIGIREAFKTFPHLKDKNVVVFDTAFHQTMPEEAYLYALPYSLYKEHGVRRYGAHGTSHYFVSREVAEFVGKPADQVNAIICHLGNGGSVSVVRHGKCIDTSMGLTPLEGLVMGTRCGDIDPAIVFYLYKNLGMSMDQIEETLVKKSGLLGLTEVTSDCRYAEDNYDDASKPEAKRALDVYSYRLAKYIGAYMAVLGDDHLDAIAFTGGIGENSAHVRELALGHLKLFGIKLDKERNLAARFGKSGVITADDSAFKAIVLPTNEELVIAQDTARLAG
;
A
#
# COMPACT_ATOMS: atom_id res chain seq x y z
N MET A 1 13.82 29.88 1.64
CA MET A 1 13.34 28.90 2.63
C MET A 1 12.82 27.70 1.87
N SER A 2 13.19 26.49 2.25
CA SER A 2 12.64 25.27 1.65
C SER A 2 11.13 25.24 1.93
N LYS A 3 10.35 24.89 0.89
CA LYS A 3 8.91 24.70 1.02
C LYS A 3 8.66 23.27 1.46
N LEU A 4 8.36 23.06 2.73
CA LEU A 4 8.12 21.74 3.28
C LEU A 4 6.65 21.35 3.22
N VAL A 5 6.38 20.06 3.13
CA VAL A 5 5.04 19.49 3.15
C VAL A 5 4.88 18.62 4.40
N LEU A 6 3.81 18.86 5.16
CA LEU A 6 3.37 17.95 6.21
C LEU A 6 2.49 16.87 5.60
N ILE A 7 2.80 15.60 5.86
CA ILE A 7 2.05 14.45 5.39
C ILE A 7 1.36 13.79 6.57
N LEU A 8 0.08 13.49 6.41
CA LEU A 8 -0.75 12.82 7.41
C LEU A 8 -1.39 11.55 6.82
N ASN A 9 -1.21 10.44 7.50
CA ASN A 9 -1.84 9.16 7.20
C ASN A 9 -2.55 8.66 8.46
N CYS A 10 -3.84 8.94 8.54
CA CYS A 10 -4.67 8.65 9.70
C CYS A 10 -5.32 7.27 9.58
N GLY A 11 -4.93 6.33 10.43
CA GLY A 11 -5.63 5.06 10.64
C GLY A 11 -6.69 5.17 11.75
N SER A 12 -7.51 4.15 11.93
CA SER A 12 -8.54 4.11 12.99
C SER A 12 -7.96 4.21 14.41
N SER A 13 -6.75 3.71 14.63
CA SER A 13 -6.06 3.68 15.94
C SER A 13 -4.66 4.26 15.91
N SER A 14 -4.29 4.98 14.84
CA SER A 14 -2.95 5.50 14.67
C SER A 14 -2.90 6.69 13.73
N LEU A 15 -1.82 7.46 13.81
CA LEU A 15 -1.46 8.54 12.89
C LEU A 15 0.01 8.42 12.54
N LYS A 16 0.32 8.09 11.28
CA LYS A 16 1.67 8.23 10.73
C LYS A 16 1.81 9.64 10.13
N PHE A 17 2.92 10.30 10.39
CA PHE A 17 3.18 11.65 9.91
C PHE A 17 4.63 11.82 9.46
N ALA A 18 4.84 12.71 8.50
CA ALA A 18 6.16 13.11 8.06
C ALA A 18 6.17 14.56 7.59
N ILE A 19 7.34 15.22 7.66
CA ILE A 19 7.60 16.51 7.02
C ILE A 19 8.76 16.30 6.07
N LEU A 20 8.50 16.53 4.79
CA LEU A 20 9.44 16.33 3.69
C LEU A 20 9.66 17.59 2.88
N ASP A 21 10.86 17.70 2.33
CA ASP A 21 11.14 18.57 1.19
C ASP A 21 10.72 17.83 -0.10
N PRO A 22 9.68 18.31 -0.82
CA PRO A 22 9.17 17.62 -2.01
C PRO A 22 10.15 17.62 -3.19
N ALA A 23 11.13 18.51 -3.20
CA ALA A 23 12.13 18.62 -4.27
C ALA A 23 13.28 17.62 -4.10
N THR A 24 13.70 17.37 -2.87
CA THR A 24 14.85 16.52 -2.54
C THR A 24 14.46 15.16 -1.95
N GLY A 25 13.24 15.03 -1.43
CA GLY A 25 12.80 13.88 -0.64
C GLY A 25 13.40 13.84 0.79
N GLU A 26 14.10 14.90 1.21
CA GLU A 26 14.72 14.94 2.54
C GLU A 26 13.64 14.98 3.63
N GLU A 27 13.68 13.97 4.52
CA GLU A 27 12.81 13.88 5.68
C GLU A 27 13.39 14.72 6.83
N LYS A 28 12.63 15.74 7.27
CA LYS A 28 12.97 16.58 8.44
C LYS A 28 12.38 16.02 9.73
N LEU A 29 11.17 15.49 9.64
CA LEU A 29 10.44 14.89 10.75
C LEU A 29 9.67 13.69 10.23
N SER A 30 9.67 12.60 10.99
CA SER A 30 8.73 11.49 10.79
C SER A 30 8.31 10.90 12.12
N GLY A 31 7.18 10.21 12.16
CA GLY A 31 6.72 9.57 13.37
C GLY A 31 5.42 8.79 13.23
N LEU A 32 5.10 8.13 14.34
CA LEU A 32 3.91 7.33 14.49
C LEU A 32 3.31 7.56 15.88
N ALA A 33 2.07 8.01 15.92
CA ALA A 33 1.24 7.94 17.11
C ALA A 33 0.33 6.70 16.99
N GLU A 34 0.23 5.93 18.05
CA GLU A 34 -0.43 4.61 18.04
C GLU A 34 -1.15 4.31 19.35
N ALA A 35 -1.93 3.22 19.36
CA ALA A 35 -2.75 2.80 20.48
C ALA A 35 -3.79 3.86 20.90
N PHE A 36 -4.38 4.57 19.92
CA PHE A 36 -5.43 5.55 20.17
C PHE A 36 -6.62 4.92 20.89
N TYR A 37 -7.27 5.73 21.72
CA TYR A 37 -8.40 5.35 22.58
C TYR A 37 -8.06 4.37 23.71
N LEU A 38 -6.80 3.92 23.81
CA LEU A 38 -6.32 3.00 24.84
C LEU A 38 -5.55 3.77 25.94
N PRO A 39 -5.34 3.16 27.13
CA PRO A 39 -4.56 3.80 28.18
C PRO A 39 -3.10 4.08 27.83
N GLU A 40 -2.53 3.27 26.93
CA GLU A 40 -1.12 3.32 26.49
C GLU A 40 -0.91 4.12 25.20
N ALA A 41 -1.82 5.03 24.83
CA ALA A 41 -1.67 5.90 23.66
C ALA A 41 -0.33 6.65 23.72
N ARG A 42 0.47 6.51 22.67
CA ARG A 42 1.85 6.99 22.62
C ARG A 42 2.22 7.52 21.26
N ILE A 43 3.27 8.34 21.22
CA ILE A 43 3.87 8.87 20.00
C ILE A 43 5.38 8.64 20.01
N LYS A 44 5.92 8.25 18.87
CA LYS A 44 7.36 8.15 18.59
C LYS A 44 7.67 8.96 17.35
N TRP A 45 8.80 9.64 17.37
CA TRP A 45 9.23 10.47 16.25
C TRP A 45 10.74 10.44 16.06
N LYS A 46 11.15 10.92 14.90
CA LYS A 46 12.54 11.20 14.53
C LYS A 46 12.59 12.60 13.92
N LEU A 47 13.27 13.54 14.57
CA LEU A 47 13.45 14.91 14.13
C LEU A 47 14.92 15.12 13.79
N ASN A 48 15.25 15.44 12.53
CA ASN A 48 16.63 15.63 12.06
C ASN A 48 17.58 14.49 12.47
N GLY A 49 17.07 13.25 12.48
CA GLY A 49 17.83 12.06 12.87
C GLY A 49 17.72 11.67 14.36
N GLU A 50 17.33 12.59 15.24
CA GLU A 50 17.17 12.33 16.68
C GLU A 50 15.81 11.69 16.98
N LYS A 51 15.83 10.61 17.76
CA LYS A 51 14.60 9.87 18.14
C LYS A 51 14.03 10.41 19.45
N GLY A 52 12.71 10.55 19.47
CA GLY A 52 11.95 10.87 20.67
C GLY A 52 10.71 9.98 20.83
N SER A 53 10.17 9.94 22.04
CA SER A 53 8.92 9.27 22.34
C SER A 53 8.22 9.94 23.54
N ALA A 54 6.88 9.87 23.55
CA ALA A 54 6.08 10.35 24.68
C ALA A 54 4.80 9.55 24.81
N ASN A 55 4.23 9.56 26.02
CA ASN A 55 2.87 9.10 26.27
C ASN A 55 1.91 10.27 25.99
N LEU A 56 0.82 10.00 25.25
CA LEU A 56 -0.19 10.99 24.91
C LEU A 56 -1.30 11.09 25.96
N GLY A 57 -1.33 10.17 26.93
CA GLY A 57 -2.37 10.06 27.94
C GLY A 57 -3.49 9.06 27.58
N ALA A 58 -4.19 8.61 28.59
CA ALA A 58 -5.26 7.64 28.43
C ALA A 58 -6.39 8.19 27.54
N GLY A 59 -6.77 7.42 26.53
CA GLY A 59 -7.86 7.77 25.61
C GLY A 59 -7.50 8.82 24.55
N ALA A 60 -6.22 9.24 24.47
CA ALA A 60 -5.78 10.16 23.43
C ALA A 60 -6.01 9.60 22.03
N ALA A 61 -6.31 10.49 21.09
CA ALA A 61 -6.61 10.16 19.70
C ALA A 61 -5.92 11.15 18.73
N HIS A 62 -6.46 11.31 17.53
CA HIS A 62 -5.87 12.14 16.47
C HIS A 62 -5.67 13.60 16.88
N THR A 63 -6.64 14.19 17.61
CA THR A 63 -6.57 15.58 18.09
C THR A 63 -5.38 15.80 19.00
N GLU A 64 -5.23 14.96 20.03
CA GLU A 64 -4.13 15.03 20.99
C GLU A 64 -2.78 14.80 20.31
N ALA A 65 -2.73 13.84 19.38
CA ALA A 65 -1.53 13.56 18.62
C ALA A 65 -1.10 14.74 17.75
N LEU A 66 -1.99 15.35 16.97
CA LEU A 66 -1.68 16.51 16.13
C LEU A 66 -1.29 17.72 16.96
N ASN A 67 -2.00 17.98 18.06
CA ASN A 67 -1.64 19.07 18.98
C ASN A 67 -0.26 18.83 19.61
N PHE A 68 0.06 17.58 19.99
CA PHE A 68 1.37 17.24 20.54
C PHE A 68 2.48 17.46 19.50
N ILE A 69 2.27 17.02 18.26
CA ILE A 69 3.21 17.24 17.15
C ILE A 69 3.48 18.74 16.97
N ALA A 70 2.43 19.54 16.86
CA ALA A 70 2.52 20.96 16.63
C ALA A 70 3.14 21.72 17.81
N SER A 71 2.88 21.33 19.06
CA SER A 71 3.27 22.11 20.24
C SER A 71 4.57 21.64 20.89
N ASN A 72 4.92 20.36 20.76
CA ASN A 72 6.02 19.73 21.50
C ASN A 72 7.15 19.20 20.61
N ILE A 73 6.87 18.90 19.33
CA ILE A 73 7.88 18.34 18.42
C ILE A 73 8.36 19.39 17.42
N MET A 74 7.44 20.14 16.81
CA MET A 74 7.78 21.14 15.80
C MET A 74 8.33 22.42 16.44
N THR A 75 9.51 22.86 15.98
CA THR A 75 10.00 24.20 16.25
C THR A 75 9.20 25.25 15.45
N ASP A 76 9.23 26.51 15.87
CA ASP A 76 8.56 27.59 15.14
C ASP A 76 9.14 27.77 13.72
N GLU A 77 10.44 27.55 13.54
CA GLU A 77 11.08 27.56 12.24
C GLU A 77 10.52 26.46 11.33
N LEU A 78 10.38 25.25 11.85
CA LEU A 78 9.84 24.11 11.10
C LEU A 78 8.37 24.36 10.73
N LYS A 79 7.54 24.86 11.68
CA LYS A 79 6.13 25.22 11.41
C LYS A 79 6.01 26.26 10.29
N ASN A 80 6.84 27.31 10.34
CA ASN A 80 6.83 28.40 9.35
C ASN A 80 7.35 27.96 7.96
N SER A 81 8.07 26.85 7.90
CA SER A 81 8.54 26.26 6.63
C SER A 81 7.52 25.37 5.95
N ILE A 82 6.45 24.95 6.66
CA ILE A 82 5.38 24.14 6.07
C ILE A 82 4.48 25.03 5.24
N THR A 83 4.34 24.69 3.95
CA THR A 83 3.54 25.45 2.99
C THR A 83 2.22 24.78 2.64
N SER A 84 2.11 23.48 2.88
CA SER A 84 0.93 22.70 2.52
C SER A 84 0.88 21.37 3.30
N ILE A 85 -0.29 20.72 3.30
CA ILE A 85 -0.55 19.47 4.01
C ILE A 85 -1.11 18.43 3.05
N GLY A 86 -0.46 17.26 2.96
CA GLY A 86 -0.90 16.13 2.17
C GLY A 86 -1.54 15.05 3.04
N HIS A 87 -2.68 14.52 2.59
CA HIS A 87 -3.39 13.44 3.25
C HIS A 87 -3.47 12.21 2.36
N ARG A 88 -3.10 11.05 2.86
CA ARG A 88 -3.40 9.78 2.22
C ARG A 88 -4.86 9.42 2.45
N ILE A 89 -5.56 9.03 1.38
CA ILE A 89 -6.93 8.53 1.42
C ILE A 89 -6.95 7.16 0.75
N VAL A 90 -7.51 6.16 1.42
CA VAL A 90 -7.53 4.79 0.89
C VAL A 90 -8.46 4.68 -0.32
N HIS A 91 -9.64 5.30 -0.31
CA HIS A 91 -10.62 5.08 -1.37
C HIS A 91 -11.23 6.39 -1.88
N GLY A 92 -11.07 6.64 -3.18
CA GLY A 92 -11.61 7.81 -3.87
C GLY A 92 -12.87 7.55 -4.71
N GLY A 93 -13.37 6.29 -4.75
CA GLY A 93 -14.43 5.91 -5.67
C GLY A 93 -14.01 6.08 -7.13
N GLU A 94 -14.96 6.19 -8.03
CA GLU A 94 -14.71 6.48 -9.46
C GLU A 94 -14.47 7.97 -9.72
N LYS A 95 -14.87 8.83 -8.78
CA LYS A 95 -14.82 10.29 -8.94
C LYS A 95 -13.40 10.84 -8.92
N TYR A 96 -12.53 10.26 -8.09
CA TYR A 96 -11.18 10.79 -7.87
C TYR A 96 -10.13 9.93 -8.56
N THR A 97 -9.72 10.38 -9.75
CA THR A 97 -8.72 9.74 -10.61
C THR A 97 -7.32 10.36 -10.46
N GLN A 98 -7.20 11.36 -9.61
CA GLN A 98 -5.96 12.09 -9.32
C GLN A 98 -6.03 12.78 -7.96
N SER A 99 -4.90 13.27 -7.48
CA SER A 99 -4.80 14.08 -6.26
C SER A 99 -5.52 15.42 -6.47
N VAL A 100 -6.20 15.91 -5.43
CA VAL A 100 -6.98 17.16 -5.47
C VAL A 100 -6.83 17.98 -4.19
N VAL A 101 -6.98 19.30 -4.31
CA VAL A 101 -7.09 20.20 -3.15
C VAL A 101 -8.39 19.91 -2.42
N VAL A 102 -8.34 19.92 -1.09
CA VAL A 102 -9.51 19.62 -0.25
C VAL A 102 -10.51 20.79 -0.29
N THR A 103 -11.73 20.46 -0.65
CA THR A 103 -12.90 21.32 -0.60
C THR A 103 -14.03 20.60 0.13
N ASP A 104 -15.12 21.30 0.44
CA ASP A 104 -16.30 20.67 1.05
C ASP A 104 -16.88 19.57 0.13
N GLU A 105 -16.81 19.75 -1.20
CA GLU A 105 -17.20 18.72 -2.16
C GLU A 105 -16.30 17.50 -2.12
N VAL A 106 -14.99 17.69 -1.96
CA VAL A 106 -14.01 16.58 -1.81
C VAL A 106 -14.26 15.84 -0.51
N VAL A 107 -14.47 16.52 0.60
CA VAL A 107 -14.84 15.91 1.89
C VAL A 107 -16.09 15.04 1.73
N LYS A 108 -17.13 15.57 1.11
CA LYS A 108 -18.36 14.81 0.82
C LYS A 108 -18.10 13.58 -0.05
N GLY A 109 -17.29 13.69 -1.08
CA GLY A 109 -16.93 12.56 -1.93
C GLY A 109 -16.17 11.47 -1.20
N ILE A 110 -15.30 11.83 -0.23
CA ILE A 110 -14.60 10.86 0.62
C ILE A 110 -15.58 10.19 1.59
N GLU A 111 -16.58 10.93 2.11
CA GLU A 111 -17.67 10.38 2.93
C GLU A 111 -18.49 9.36 2.13
N ASP A 112 -18.89 9.70 0.91
CA ASP A 112 -19.66 8.81 0.03
C ASP A 112 -18.88 7.53 -0.32
N ALA A 113 -17.56 7.63 -0.50
CA ALA A 113 -16.68 6.49 -0.76
C ALA A 113 -16.37 5.64 0.50
N ALA A 114 -16.75 6.08 1.70
CA ALA A 114 -16.52 5.34 2.95
C ALA A 114 -17.21 3.97 2.98
N GLN A 115 -18.28 3.77 2.20
CA GLN A 115 -18.92 2.46 2.05
C GLN A 115 -17.97 1.37 1.51
N PHE A 116 -16.95 1.75 0.73
CA PHE A 116 -15.93 0.85 0.18
C PHE A 116 -14.70 0.69 1.09
N ALA A 117 -14.51 1.63 2.01
CA ALA A 117 -13.39 1.64 2.97
C ALA A 117 -13.87 2.08 4.37
N PRO A 118 -14.82 1.36 5.00
CA PRO A 118 -15.48 1.78 6.24
C PRO A 118 -14.53 1.86 7.44
N LEU A 119 -13.41 1.13 7.41
CA LEU A 119 -12.40 1.15 8.46
C LEU A 119 -11.33 2.25 8.27
N HIS A 120 -11.28 2.90 7.10
CA HIS A 120 -10.20 3.81 6.73
C HIS A 120 -10.70 5.24 6.46
N ASN A 121 -11.61 5.43 5.51
CA ASN A 121 -12.04 6.77 5.10
C ASN A 121 -12.58 7.64 6.26
N PRO A 122 -13.36 7.11 7.22
CA PRO A 122 -13.80 7.92 8.37
C PRO A 122 -12.62 8.46 9.20
N ALA A 123 -11.57 7.67 9.42
CA ALA A 123 -10.38 8.11 10.14
C ALA A 123 -9.60 9.18 9.35
N HIS A 124 -9.52 9.05 8.03
CA HIS A 124 -8.90 10.07 7.17
C HIS A 124 -9.62 11.41 7.25
N LEU A 125 -10.96 11.39 7.26
CA LEU A 125 -11.78 12.61 7.42
C LEU A 125 -11.55 13.28 8.79
N ILE A 126 -11.36 12.49 9.87
CA ILE A 126 -10.96 13.04 11.17
C ILE A 126 -9.62 13.77 11.01
N GLY A 127 -8.63 13.14 10.39
CA GLY A 127 -7.32 13.75 10.15
C GLY A 127 -7.37 15.07 9.38
N ILE A 128 -8.18 15.16 8.33
CA ILE A 128 -8.39 16.40 7.56
C ILE A 128 -9.01 17.49 8.45
N ARG A 129 -10.08 17.16 9.18
CA ARG A 129 -10.76 18.13 10.06
C ARG A 129 -9.86 18.62 11.20
N GLU A 130 -9.06 17.75 11.78
CA GLU A 130 -8.09 18.12 12.82
C GLU A 130 -6.93 18.94 12.25
N ALA A 131 -6.46 18.66 11.02
CA ALA A 131 -5.47 19.48 10.36
C ALA A 131 -5.96 20.93 10.14
N PHE A 132 -7.23 21.13 9.76
CA PHE A 132 -7.83 22.45 9.62
C PHE A 132 -7.84 23.24 10.94
N LYS A 133 -8.06 22.55 12.07
CA LYS A 133 -8.06 23.19 13.40
C LYS A 133 -6.64 23.51 13.88
N THR A 134 -5.72 22.58 13.69
CA THR A 134 -4.34 22.70 14.17
C THR A 134 -3.51 23.67 13.33
N PHE A 135 -3.77 23.73 12.02
CA PHE A 135 -3.08 24.58 11.04
C PHE A 135 -4.05 25.44 10.24
N PRO A 136 -4.81 26.37 10.88
CA PRO A 136 -5.88 27.13 10.21
C PRO A 136 -5.38 28.00 9.05
N HIS A 137 -4.14 28.44 9.07
CA HIS A 137 -3.50 29.21 8.00
C HIS A 137 -3.18 28.37 6.75
N LEU A 138 -3.22 27.04 6.86
CA LEU A 138 -3.03 26.10 5.74
C LEU A 138 -4.33 25.43 5.31
N LYS A 139 -5.50 25.89 5.77
CA LYS A 139 -6.79 25.25 5.47
C LYS A 139 -6.99 25.01 3.97
N ASP A 140 -6.73 26.02 3.15
CA ASP A 140 -6.89 25.95 1.69
C ASP A 140 -5.65 25.35 0.97
N LYS A 141 -4.69 24.85 1.74
CA LYS A 141 -3.44 24.22 1.30
C LYS A 141 -3.38 22.74 1.65
N ASN A 142 -4.54 22.10 1.88
CA ASN A 142 -4.66 20.68 2.10
C ASN A 142 -4.93 19.96 0.79
N VAL A 143 -4.23 18.86 0.55
CA VAL A 143 -4.37 18.01 -0.65
C VAL A 143 -4.63 16.58 -0.22
N VAL A 144 -5.49 15.89 -0.93
CA VAL A 144 -5.74 14.44 -0.74
C VAL A 144 -5.17 13.66 -1.90
N VAL A 145 -4.52 12.54 -1.58
CA VAL A 145 -3.92 11.59 -2.51
C VAL A 145 -4.59 10.23 -2.28
N PHE A 146 -5.16 9.67 -3.33
CA PHE A 146 -5.99 8.47 -3.24
C PHE A 146 -5.22 7.22 -3.66
N ASP A 147 -5.24 6.17 -2.85
CA ASP A 147 -4.63 4.87 -3.17
C ASP A 147 -5.29 4.19 -4.38
N THR A 148 -6.52 4.55 -4.72
CA THR A 148 -7.26 4.02 -5.87
C THR A 148 -7.00 4.79 -7.17
N ALA A 149 -6.43 6.00 -7.11
CA ALA A 149 -6.36 6.90 -8.28
C ALA A 149 -5.53 6.33 -9.43
N PHE A 150 -4.38 5.72 -9.15
CA PHE A 150 -3.51 5.14 -10.18
C PHE A 150 -4.18 4.01 -10.97
N HIS A 151 -5.11 3.31 -10.36
CA HIS A 151 -5.84 2.19 -10.95
C HIS A 151 -7.06 2.59 -11.79
N GLN A 152 -7.41 3.88 -11.82
CA GLN A 152 -8.58 4.36 -12.58
C GLN A 152 -8.40 4.32 -14.09
N THR A 153 -7.22 3.96 -14.58
CA THR A 153 -6.94 3.74 -16.01
C THR A 153 -7.23 2.32 -16.48
N MET A 154 -7.69 1.43 -15.60
CA MET A 154 -8.10 0.06 -15.97
C MET A 154 -9.26 0.09 -16.97
N PRO A 155 -9.20 -0.74 -18.05
CA PRO A 155 -10.30 -0.88 -18.97
C PRO A 155 -11.47 -1.67 -18.36
N GLU A 156 -12.63 -1.59 -19.00
CA GLU A 156 -13.89 -2.15 -18.48
C GLU A 156 -13.80 -3.64 -18.19
N GLU A 157 -13.17 -4.40 -19.06
CA GLU A 157 -12.96 -5.86 -18.91
C GLU A 157 -12.07 -6.23 -17.71
N ALA A 158 -11.24 -5.30 -17.21
CA ALA A 158 -10.40 -5.51 -16.05
C ALA A 158 -11.10 -5.13 -14.73
N TYR A 159 -11.92 -4.08 -14.74
CA TYR A 159 -12.54 -3.62 -13.51
C TYR A 159 -13.92 -4.22 -13.22
N LEU A 160 -14.65 -4.73 -14.22
CA LEU A 160 -15.96 -5.35 -13.99
C LEU A 160 -15.83 -6.77 -13.41
N TYR A 161 -16.67 -7.05 -12.43
CA TYR A 161 -16.92 -8.42 -12.00
C TYR A 161 -18.02 -9.05 -12.85
N ALA A 162 -17.95 -10.37 -13.04
CA ALA A 162 -19.01 -11.14 -13.72
C ALA A 162 -20.22 -11.33 -12.79
N LEU A 163 -20.78 -10.20 -12.34
CA LEU A 163 -21.98 -10.09 -11.52
C LEU A 163 -23.08 -9.36 -12.31
N PRO A 164 -24.34 -9.35 -11.84
CA PRO A 164 -25.36 -8.51 -12.47
C PRO A 164 -24.87 -7.07 -12.65
N TYR A 165 -24.89 -6.57 -13.88
CA TYR A 165 -24.33 -5.26 -14.24
C TYR A 165 -24.98 -4.09 -13.47
N SER A 166 -26.22 -4.27 -13.00
CA SER A 166 -26.91 -3.32 -12.11
C SER A 166 -26.13 -3.04 -10.83
N LEU A 167 -25.42 -4.02 -10.28
CA LEU A 167 -24.60 -3.82 -9.07
C LEU A 167 -23.46 -2.82 -9.32
N TYR A 168 -22.88 -2.83 -10.51
CA TYR A 168 -21.93 -1.79 -10.89
C TYR A 168 -22.63 -0.44 -11.08
N LYS A 169 -23.67 -0.40 -11.92
CA LYS A 169 -24.33 0.86 -12.27
C LYS A 169 -24.96 1.60 -11.10
N GLU A 170 -25.56 0.87 -10.16
CA GLU A 170 -26.34 1.45 -9.07
C GLU A 170 -25.52 1.58 -7.78
N HIS A 171 -24.49 0.74 -7.60
CA HIS A 171 -23.75 0.64 -6.33
C HIS A 171 -22.24 0.74 -6.50
N GLY A 172 -21.71 0.92 -7.71
CA GLY A 172 -20.27 1.02 -7.95
C GLY A 172 -19.49 -0.24 -7.64
N VAL A 173 -20.13 -1.42 -7.70
CA VAL A 173 -19.47 -2.71 -7.44
C VAL A 173 -18.56 -3.07 -8.60
N ARG A 174 -17.27 -2.73 -8.46
CA ARG A 174 -16.21 -2.98 -9.42
C ARG A 174 -14.87 -3.13 -8.71
N ARG A 175 -13.82 -3.53 -9.44
CA ARG A 175 -12.44 -3.45 -8.98
C ARG A 175 -11.97 -2.00 -8.92
N TYR A 176 -11.38 -1.58 -7.80
CA TYR A 176 -10.72 -0.28 -7.63
C TYR A 176 -9.23 -0.43 -7.38
N GLY A 177 -8.81 -1.46 -6.64
CA GLY A 177 -7.45 -1.65 -6.22
C GLY A 177 -7.06 -0.82 -4.99
N ALA A 178 -5.82 -1.00 -4.56
CA ALA A 178 -5.19 -0.22 -3.50
C ALA A 178 -3.67 -0.16 -3.70
N HIS A 179 -2.92 0.48 -2.80
CA HIS A 179 -1.49 0.76 -2.93
C HIS A 179 -1.13 1.54 -4.20
N GLY A 180 -2.08 2.25 -4.80
CA GLY A 180 -1.88 2.94 -6.07
C GLY A 180 -0.76 3.97 -6.02
N THR A 181 -0.58 4.67 -4.91
CA THR A 181 0.53 5.61 -4.70
C THR A 181 1.88 4.91 -4.81
N SER A 182 2.03 3.72 -4.19
CA SER A 182 3.24 2.90 -4.31
C SER A 182 3.43 2.38 -5.73
N HIS A 183 2.40 1.82 -6.37
CA HIS A 183 2.47 1.33 -7.75
C HIS A 183 2.82 2.45 -8.73
N TYR A 184 2.27 3.63 -8.55
CA TYR A 184 2.64 4.82 -9.32
C TYR A 184 4.12 5.16 -9.15
N PHE A 185 4.61 5.30 -7.92
CA PHE A 185 6.00 5.61 -7.62
C PHE A 185 6.93 4.59 -8.26
N VAL A 186 6.74 3.31 -7.97
CA VAL A 186 7.61 2.23 -8.47
C VAL A 186 7.57 2.14 -9.99
N SER A 187 6.44 2.44 -10.65
CA SER A 187 6.39 2.49 -12.12
C SER A 187 7.33 3.55 -12.72
N ARG A 188 7.52 4.68 -12.03
CA ARG A 188 8.45 5.76 -12.41
C ARG A 188 9.90 5.36 -12.14
N GLU A 189 10.14 4.72 -10.99
CA GLU A 189 11.46 4.17 -10.67
C GLU A 189 11.88 3.08 -11.68
N VAL A 190 10.95 2.22 -12.12
CA VAL A 190 11.23 1.26 -13.21
C VAL A 190 11.60 1.99 -14.48
N ALA A 191 10.89 3.06 -14.87
CA ALA A 191 11.18 3.85 -16.06
C ALA A 191 12.59 4.44 -16.02
N GLU A 192 12.97 5.04 -14.90
CA GLU A 192 14.31 5.56 -14.66
C GLU A 192 15.36 4.44 -14.72
N PHE A 193 15.10 3.33 -14.04
CA PHE A 193 16.01 2.18 -13.99
C PHE A 193 16.29 1.55 -15.37
N VAL A 194 15.28 1.49 -16.23
CA VAL A 194 15.45 0.94 -17.61
C VAL A 194 15.80 2.00 -18.65
N GLY A 195 15.86 3.28 -18.27
CA GLY A 195 16.21 4.40 -19.15
C GLY A 195 15.14 4.72 -20.19
N LYS A 196 13.85 4.57 -19.85
CA LYS A 196 12.72 4.87 -20.72
C LYS A 196 11.88 6.04 -20.19
N PRO A 197 11.18 6.78 -21.09
CA PRO A 197 10.12 7.68 -20.66
C PRO A 197 9.05 6.95 -19.85
N ALA A 198 8.51 7.59 -18.81
CA ALA A 198 7.57 6.97 -17.89
C ALA A 198 6.27 6.51 -18.55
N ASP A 199 5.85 7.16 -19.64
CA ASP A 199 4.69 6.82 -20.47
C ASP A 199 4.95 5.71 -21.52
N GLN A 200 6.14 5.11 -21.50
CA GLN A 200 6.52 4.00 -22.39
C GLN A 200 6.88 2.73 -21.62
N VAL A 201 6.79 2.76 -20.29
CA VAL A 201 7.17 1.63 -19.45
C VAL A 201 6.05 0.60 -19.37
N ASN A 202 6.45 -0.68 -19.47
CA ASN A 202 5.62 -1.84 -19.22
C ASN A 202 6.20 -2.63 -18.05
N ALA A 203 5.45 -2.73 -16.93
CA ALA A 203 5.95 -3.35 -15.71
C ALA A 203 4.88 -4.17 -15.00
N ILE A 204 5.31 -5.20 -14.30
CA ILE A 204 4.51 -5.88 -13.27
C ILE A 204 5.10 -5.49 -11.93
N ILE A 205 4.31 -4.88 -11.05
CA ILE A 205 4.78 -4.33 -9.77
C ILE A 205 4.15 -5.13 -8.65
N CYS A 206 4.99 -5.77 -7.84
CA CYS A 206 4.62 -6.58 -6.69
C CYS A 206 4.89 -5.78 -5.41
N HIS A 207 3.88 -5.08 -4.89
CA HIS A 207 3.94 -4.42 -3.59
C HIS A 207 3.57 -5.43 -2.50
N LEU A 208 4.55 -5.89 -1.74
CA LEU A 208 4.41 -6.96 -0.76
C LEU A 208 4.77 -6.44 0.63
N GLY A 209 3.77 -6.25 1.47
CA GLY A 209 3.87 -5.89 2.87
C GLY A 209 2.94 -6.75 3.73
N ASN A 210 2.46 -6.23 4.85
CA ASN A 210 1.37 -6.89 5.59
C ASN A 210 0.08 -6.97 4.77
N GLY A 211 -0.25 -5.91 4.00
CA GLY A 211 -1.10 -5.99 2.81
C GLY A 211 -0.22 -6.22 1.59
N GLY A 212 -0.75 -6.87 0.56
CA GLY A 212 -0.01 -7.11 -0.68
C GLY A 212 -0.90 -6.98 -1.92
N SER A 213 -0.32 -6.42 -2.99
CA SER A 213 -0.98 -6.33 -4.29
C SER A 213 0.03 -6.43 -5.44
N VAL A 214 -0.45 -6.88 -6.57
CA VAL A 214 0.28 -6.81 -7.84
C VAL A 214 -0.50 -5.92 -8.78
N SER A 215 0.18 -5.10 -9.55
CA SER A 215 -0.41 -4.37 -10.67
C SER A 215 0.39 -4.61 -11.95
N VAL A 216 -0.30 -4.52 -13.09
CA VAL A 216 0.33 -4.49 -14.40
C VAL A 216 0.16 -3.11 -15.02
N VAL A 217 1.30 -2.56 -15.44
CA VAL A 217 1.42 -1.24 -16.03
C VAL A 217 1.79 -1.41 -17.50
N ARG A 218 1.04 -0.77 -18.39
CA ARG A 218 1.31 -0.70 -19.82
C ARG A 218 1.33 0.74 -20.27
N HIS A 219 2.43 1.15 -20.92
CA HIS A 219 2.65 2.54 -21.34
C HIS A 219 2.45 3.53 -20.18
N GLY A 220 3.00 3.20 -18.99
CA GLY A 220 2.93 4.02 -17.79
C GLY A 220 1.56 4.10 -17.10
N LYS A 221 0.56 3.35 -17.58
CA LYS A 221 -0.81 3.31 -17.03
C LYS A 221 -1.13 1.94 -16.45
N CYS A 222 -1.78 1.92 -15.30
CA CYS A 222 -2.30 0.68 -14.72
C CYS A 222 -3.41 0.12 -15.60
N ILE A 223 -3.30 -1.15 -16.02
CA ILE A 223 -4.32 -1.84 -16.81
C ILE A 223 -5.01 -2.96 -16.04
N ASP A 224 -4.44 -3.43 -14.92
CA ASP A 224 -5.07 -4.35 -13.98
C ASP A 224 -4.35 -4.33 -12.63
N THR A 225 -5.04 -4.75 -11.57
CA THR A 225 -4.48 -4.89 -10.22
C THR A 225 -5.18 -5.99 -9.44
N SER A 226 -4.48 -6.60 -8.49
CA SER A 226 -4.97 -7.79 -7.77
C SER A 226 -5.97 -7.51 -6.65
N MET A 227 -5.95 -6.33 -6.02
CA MET A 227 -6.97 -5.95 -5.05
C MET A 227 -8.24 -5.51 -5.78
N GLY A 228 -9.40 -5.79 -5.19
CA GLY A 228 -10.68 -5.63 -5.82
C GLY A 228 -11.48 -4.41 -5.40
N LEU A 229 -12.77 -4.62 -5.13
CA LEU A 229 -13.66 -3.63 -4.52
C LEU A 229 -13.10 -3.14 -3.19
N THR A 230 -12.52 -4.04 -2.43
CA THR A 230 -11.85 -3.81 -1.16
C THR A 230 -10.42 -4.38 -1.19
N PRO A 231 -9.56 -4.04 -0.22
CA PRO A 231 -8.21 -4.60 -0.13
C PRO A 231 -8.18 -6.09 0.33
N LEU A 232 -9.22 -6.88 0.11
CA LEU A 232 -9.29 -8.29 0.53
C LEU A 232 -8.94 -9.25 -0.61
N GLU A 233 -9.42 -9.00 -1.83
CA GLU A 233 -9.16 -9.82 -3.01
C GLU A 233 -7.67 -9.86 -3.37
N GLY A 234 -7.20 -10.93 -4.01
CA GLY A 234 -5.89 -11.01 -4.62
C GLY A 234 -4.93 -11.94 -3.89
N LEU A 235 -3.77 -11.40 -3.52
CA LEU A 235 -2.68 -12.15 -2.89
C LEU A 235 -3.05 -12.68 -1.50
N VAL A 236 -2.38 -13.73 -1.07
CA VAL A 236 -2.26 -14.05 0.36
C VAL A 236 -1.54 -12.91 1.03
N MET A 237 -2.01 -12.45 2.19
CA MET A 237 -1.43 -11.32 2.91
C MET A 237 -1.07 -11.72 4.34
N GLY A 238 -0.69 -10.79 5.20
CA GLY A 238 -0.36 -11.12 6.59
C GLY A 238 -1.52 -11.78 7.34
N THR A 239 -2.72 -11.17 7.26
CA THR A 239 -3.94 -11.65 7.95
C THR A 239 -5.14 -11.84 7.03
N ARG A 240 -5.10 -11.36 5.79
CA ARG A 240 -6.17 -11.43 4.80
C ARG A 240 -5.98 -12.64 3.89
N CYS A 241 -7.09 -13.31 3.55
CA CYS A 241 -7.05 -14.55 2.79
C CYS A 241 -6.66 -14.37 1.31
N GLY A 242 -6.89 -13.19 0.71
CA GLY A 242 -6.85 -13.03 -0.74
C GLY A 242 -7.98 -13.81 -1.42
N ASP A 243 -7.73 -14.30 -2.65
CA ASP A 243 -8.73 -15.03 -3.41
C ASP A 243 -9.11 -16.34 -2.74
N ILE A 244 -10.42 -16.56 -2.66
CA ILE A 244 -11.05 -17.82 -2.26
C ILE A 244 -12.22 -18.11 -3.19
N ASP A 245 -12.75 -19.34 -3.14
CA ASP A 245 -14.06 -19.62 -3.70
C ASP A 245 -15.12 -18.85 -2.90
N PRO A 246 -15.93 -17.97 -3.53
CA PRO A 246 -16.99 -17.20 -2.84
C PRO A 246 -17.98 -18.11 -2.10
N ALA A 247 -18.19 -19.34 -2.54
CA ALA A 247 -19.08 -20.29 -1.90
C ALA A 247 -18.61 -20.72 -0.49
N ILE A 248 -17.32 -20.51 -0.17
CA ILE A 248 -16.80 -20.72 1.19
C ILE A 248 -17.56 -19.87 2.22
N VAL A 249 -17.93 -18.64 1.89
CA VAL A 249 -18.72 -17.76 2.76
C VAL A 249 -20.04 -18.43 3.14
N PHE A 250 -20.73 -18.99 2.14
CA PHE A 250 -22.00 -19.71 2.37
C PHE A 250 -21.81 -21.00 3.15
N TYR A 251 -20.72 -21.73 2.91
CA TYR A 251 -20.37 -22.94 3.66
C TYR A 251 -20.13 -22.63 5.15
N LEU A 252 -19.32 -21.63 5.45
CA LEU A 252 -19.04 -21.22 6.83
C LEU A 252 -20.32 -20.77 7.57
N TYR A 253 -21.17 -20.03 6.88
CA TYR A 253 -22.46 -19.60 7.43
C TYR A 253 -23.43 -20.77 7.69
N LYS A 254 -23.69 -21.56 6.64
CA LYS A 254 -24.76 -22.59 6.68
C LYS A 254 -24.36 -23.88 7.40
N ASN A 255 -23.08 -24.28 7.26
CA ASN A 255 -22.61 -25.59 7.74
C ASN A 255 -21.85 -25.49 9.07
N LEU A 256 -21.11 -24.40 9.31
CA LEU A 256 -20.37 -24.20 10.56
C LEU A 256 -21.08 -23.24 11.52
N GLY A 257 -22.21 -22.64 11.13
CA GLY A 257 -23.01 -21.76 12.00
C GLY A 257 -22.33 -20.43 12.34
N MET A 258 -21.33 -20.00 11.58
CA MET A 258 -20.64 -18.74 11.80
C MET A 258 -21.55 -17.56 11.41
N SER A 259 -21.54 -16.47 12.21
CA SER A 259 -22.18 -15.21 11.82
C SER A 259 -21.41 -14.53 10.68
N MET A 260 -22.05 -13.58 10.00
CA MET A 260 -21.35 -12.82 8.93
C MET A 260 -20.16 -12.04 9.49
N ASP A 261 -20.27 -11.46 10.71
CA ASP A 261 -19.17 -10.76 11.37
C ASP A 261 -17.99 -11.69 11.69
N GLN A 262 -18.27 -12.92 12.12
CA GLN A 262 -17.24 -13.94 12.36
C GLN A 262 -16.56 -14.37 11.06
N ILE A 263 -17.31 -14.48 9.97
CA ILE A 263 -16.76 -14.81 8.65
C ILE A 263 -15.86 -13.67 8.17
N GLU A 264 -16.34 -12.43 8.23
CA GLU A 264 -15.53 -11.26 7.87
C GLU A 264 -14.25 -11.19 8.70
N GLU A 265 -14.35 -11.33 10.02
CA GLU A 265 -13.18 -11.35 10.90
C GLU A 265 -12.19 -12.47 10.52
N THR A 266 -12.69 -13.64 10.17
CA THR A 266 -11.87 -14.78 9.74
C THR A 266 -11.11 -14.45 8.45
N LEU A 267 -11.80 -13.94 7.44
CA LEU A 267 -11.21 -13.66 6.14
C LEU A 267 -10.22 -12.48 6.17
N VAL A 268 -10.50 -11.47 7.02
CA VAL A 268 -9.73 -10.21 7.05
C VAL A 268 -8.62 -10.22 8.09
N LYS A 269 -8.84 -10.85 9.27
CA LYS A 269 -7.94 -10.71 10.43
C LYS A 269 -7.29 -12.01 10.89
N LYS A 270 -7.83 -13.18 10.50
CA LYS A 270 -7.38 -14.49 11.01
C LYS A 270 -6.89 -15.44 9.92
N SER A 271 -6.77 -14.96 8.70
CA SER A 271 -6.32 -15.71 7.51
C SER A 271 -4.89 -15.32 7.09
N GLY A 272 -4.55 -15.52 5.84
CA GLY A 272 -3.24 -15.18 5.31
C GLY A 272 -2.10 -15.97 5.96
N LEU A 273 -0.95 -15.35 6.12
CA LEU A 273 0.20 -15.96 6.79
C LEU A 273 -0.13 -16.37 8.22
N LEU A 274 -0.89 -15.52 8.96
CA LEU A 274 -1.35 -15.85 10.30
C LEU A 274 -2.17 -17.14 10.32
N GLY A 275 -3.16 -17.25 9.43
CA GLY A 275 -4.02 -18.44 9.35
C GLY A 275 -3.29 -19.69 8.88
N LEU A 276 -2.30 -19.55 7.98
CA LEU A 276 -1.51 -20.67 7.45
C LEU A 276 -0.43 -21.15 8.41
N THR A 277 0.17 -20.23 9.19
CA THR A 277 1.15 -20.58 10.22
C THR A 277 0.50 -20.98 11.54
N GLU A 278 -0.68 -20.41 11.86
CA GLU A 278 -1.33 -20.46 13.19
C GLU A 278 -0.46 -19.88 14.33
N VAL A 279 0.60 -19.14 13.96
CA VAL A 279 1.59 -18.55 14.90
C VAL A 279 1.62 -17.04 14.78
N THR A 280 1.86 -16.53 13.55
CA THR A 280 2.09 -15.11 13.32
C THR A 280 1.83 -14.72 11.87
N SER A 281 1.50 -13.43 11.66
CA SER A 281 1.44 -12.81 10.34
C SER A 281 2.80 -12.34 9.81
N ASP A 282 3.86 -12.44 10.61
CA ASP A 282 5.19 -11.99 10.24
C ASP A 282 5.87 -12.98 9.28
N CYS A 283 6.10 -12.54 8.04
CA CYS A 283 6.74 -13.33 7.00
C CYS A 283 8.13 -13.84 7.41
N ARG A 284 8.86 -13.07 8.25
CA ARG A 284 10.20 -13.45 8.72
C ARG A 284 10.18 -14.76 9.50
N TYR A 285 9.15 -15.00 10.32
CA TYR A 285 8.99 -16.27 11.02
C TYR A 285 8.96 -17.45 10.05
N ALA A 286 8.16 -17.33 8.98
CA ALA A 286 8.05 -18.41 8.00
C ALA A 286 9.32 -18.55 7.14
N GLU A 287 10.01 -17.45 6.84
CA GLU A 287 11.31 -17.47 6.13
C GLU A 287 12.41 -18.12 6.98
N ASP A 288 12.55 -17.70 8.25
CA ASP A 288 13.58 -18.22 9.17
C ASP A 288 13.41 -19.70 9.50
N ASN A 289 12.19 -20.24 9.40
CA ASN A 289 11.85 -21.62 9.73
C ASN A 289 11.44 -22.48 8.53
N TYR A 290 11.67 -22.01 7.30
CA TYR A 290 11.20 -22.69 6.09
C TYR A 290 11.71 -24.13 5.95
N ASP A 291 12.97 -24.37 6.29
CA ASP A 291 13.64 -25.68 6.20
C ASP A 291 13.59 -26.48 7.52
N ASP A 292 12.96 -25.94 8.57
CA ASP A 292 12.81 -26.61 9.85
C ASP A 292 11.67 -27.65 9.79
N ALA A 293 12.03 -28.92 9.71
CA ALA A 293 11.06 -30.02 9.67
C ALA A 293 10.15 -30.09 10.91
N SER A 294 10.51 -29.48 12.03
CA SER A 294 9.68 -29.39 13.23
C SER A 294 8.60 -28.32 13.14
N LYS A 295 8.66 -27.44 12.12
CA LYS A 295 7.76 -26.31 11.89
C LYS A 295 7.17 -26.33 10.46
N PRO A 296 6.42 -27.37 10.08
CA PRO A 296 5.92 -27.53 8.73
C PRO A 296 4.95 -26.40 8.29
N GLU A 297 4.36 -25.69 9.23
CA GLU A 297 3.51 -24.54 9.01
C GLU A 297 4.26 -23.36 8.35
N ALA A 298 5.55 -23.19 8.65
CA ALA A 298 6.37 -22.14 8.05
C ALA A 298 6.52 -22.37 6.54
N LYS A 299 6.88 -23.58 6.14
CA LYS A 299 6.97 -23.98 4.74
C LYS A 299 5.61 -23.88 4.02
N ARG A 300 4.55 -24.42 4.63
CA ARG A 300 3.18 -24.34 4.10
C ARG A 300 2.79 -22.89 3.79
N ALA A 301 3.05 -21.96 4.72
CA ALA A 301 2.67 -20.57 4.57
C ALA A 301 3.39 -19.89 3.40
N LEU A 302 4.72 -20.04 3.29
CA LEU A 302 5.48 -19.43 2.20
C LEU A 302 5.22 -20.09 0.84
N ASP A 303 5.01 -21.40 0.78
CA ASP A 303 4.67 -22.08 -0.46
C ASP A 303 3.34 -21.57 -1.01
N VAL A 304 2.30 -21.48 -0.17
CA VAL A 304 0.98 -20.96 -0.59
C VAL A 304 1.06 -19.48 -0.97
N TYR A 305 1.77 -18.67 -0.19
CA TYR A 305 1.98 -17.25 -0.48
C TYR A 305 2.67 -17.03 -1.82
N SER A 306 3.79 -17.68 -2.03
CA SER A 306 4.62 -17.51 -3.23
C SER A 306 3.97 -18.12 -4.48
N TYR A 307 3.23 -19.22 -4.33
CA TYR A 307 2.46 -19.81 -5.41
C TYR A 307 1.35 -18.85 -5.91
N ARG A 308 0.60 -18.22 -4.99
CA ARG A 308 -0.41 -17.24 -5.35
C ARG A 308 0.22 -16.02 -6.06
N LEU A 309 1.34 -15.53 -5.55
CA LEU A 309 2.09 -14.43 -6.17
C LEU A 309 2.52 -14.78 -7.60
N ALA A 310 3.08 -15.96 -7.80
CA ALA A 310 3.49 -16.44 -9.13
C ALA A 310 2.31 -16.52 -10.12
N LYS A 311 1.13 -16.97 -9.66
CA LYS A 311 -0.09 -16.99 -10.49
C LYS A 311 -0.46 -15.59 -10.98
N TYR A 312 -0.41 -14.57 -10.11
CA TYR A 312 -0.71 -13.20 -10.49
C TYR A 312 0.33 -12.62 -11.46
N ILE A 313 1.62 -12.86 -11.22
CA ILE A 313 2.67 -12.43 -12.16
C ILE A 313 2.44 -13.06 -13.54
N GLY A 314 2.22 -14.38 -13.60
CA GLY A 314 1.97 -15.08 -14.86
C GLY A 314 0.70 -14.62 -15.56
N ALA A 315 -0.40 -14.39 -14.84
CA ALA A 315 -1.63 -13.85 -15.39
C ALA A 315 -1.41 -12.45 -15.99
N TYR A 316 -0.66 -11.61 -15.30
CA TYR A 316 -0.38 -10.24 -15.75
C TYR A 316 0.64 -10.19 -16.90
N MET A 317 1.52 -11.15 -17.03
CA MET A 317 2.31 -11.34 -18.26
C MET A 317 1.39 -11.61 -19.46
N ALA A 318 0.35 -12.44 -19.29
CA ALA A 318 -0.64 -12.69 -20.35
C ALA A 318 -1.48 -11.44 -20.68
N VAL A 319 -1.83 -10.63 -19.68
CA VAL A 319 -2.63 -9.39 -19.85
C VAL A 319 -1.86 -8.30 -20.61
N LEU A 320 -0.53 -8.28 -20.55
CA LEU A 320 0.28 -7.38 -21.39
C LEU A 320 0.14 -7.67 -22.89
N GLY A 321 -0.25 -8.89 -23.28
CA GLY A 321 -0.44 -9.27 -24.67
C GLY A 321 0.88 -9.33 -25.43
N ASP A 322 0.94 -8.61 -26.54
CA ASP A 322 2.13 -8.57 -27.44
C ASP A 322 3.16 -7.50 -27.02
N ASP A 323 2.86 -6.72 -25.97
CA ASP A 323 3.78 -5.68 -25.50
C ASP A 323 4.97 -6.30 -24.75
N HIS A 324 6.13 -5.67 -24.91
CA HIS A 324 7.33 -6.07 -24.21
C HIS A 324 7.24 -5.73 -22.71
N LEU A 325 7.58 -6.68 -21.84
CA LEU A 325 7.73 -6.46 -20.40
C LEU A 325 9.13 -5.95 -20.08
N ASP A 326 9.23 -4.74 -19.53
CA ASP A 326 10.52 -4.14 -19.16
C ASP A 326 11.07 -4.71 -17.86
N ALA A 327 10.22 -4.87 -16.84
CA ALA A 327 10.62 -5.46 -15.57
C ALA A 327 9.46 -5.99 -14.75
N ILE A 328 9.76 -6.98 -13.88
CA ILE A 328 8.96 -7.36 -12.71
C ILE A 328 9.63 -6.68 -11.51
N ALA A 329 8.96 -5.74 -10.87
CA ALA A 329 9.48 -4.99 -9.73
C ALA A 329 8.90 -5.52 -8.41
N PHE A 330 9.78 -5.76 -7.43
CA PHE A 330 9.42 -6.13 -6.07
C PHE A 330 9.65 -4.94 -5.14
N THR A 331 8.65 -4.61 -4.34
CA THR A 331 8.66 -3.48 -3.41
C THR A 331 7.82 -3.78 -2.16
N GLY A 332 7.81 -2.87 -1.20
CA GLY A 332 7.19 -3.08 0.10
C GLY A 332 8.03 -3.97 1.01
N GLY A 333 7.71 -4.01 2.29
CA GLY A 333 8.58 -4.63 3.30
C GLY A 333 9.00 -6.07 3.02
N ILE A 334 8.09 -6.92 2.54
CA ILE A 334 8.39 -8.30 2.14
C ILE A 334 9.08 -8.32 0.76
N GLY A 335 8.56 -7.58 -0.21
CA GLY A 335 9.11 -7.53 -1.57
C GLY A 335 10.56 -7.06 -1.61
N GLU A 336 10.91 -6.07 -0.79
CA GLU A 336 12.26 -5.52 -0.68
C GLU A 336 13.22 -6.42 0.12
N ASN A 337 12.74 -7.14 1.13
CA ASN A 337 13.64 -7.78 2.09
C ASN A 337 13.62 -9.32 2.05
N SER A 338 12.53 -9.97 1.61
CA SER A 338 12.47 -11.42 1.54
C SER A 338 13.01 -11.96 0.21
N ALA A 339 14.29 -12.30 0.19
CA ALA A 339 14.90 -12.98 -0.95
C ALA A 339 14.26 -14.36 -1.19
N HIS A 340 13.79 -15.01 -0.15
CA HIS A 340 13.17 -16.32 -0.21
C HIS A 340 11.81 -16.30 -0.94
N VAL A 341 10.94 -15.35 -0.60
CA VAL A 341 9.65 -15.16 -1.29
C VAL A 341 9.88 -14.89 -2.78
N ARG A 342 10.83 -14.02 -3.13
CA ARG A 342 11.17 -13.73 -4.54
C ARG A 342 11.70 -14.97 -5.27
N GLU A 343 12.57 -15.75 -4.64
CA GLU A 343 13.11 -17.01 -5.20
C GLU A 343 12.00 -18.03 -5.44
N LEU A 344 11.13 -18.26 -4.46
CA LEU A 344 10.01 -19.19 -4.59
C LEU A 344 9.03 -18.76 -5.70
N ALA A 345 8.62 -17.49 -5.72
CA ALA A 345 7.68 -16.98 -6.71
C ALA A 345 8.26 -17.06 -8.13
N LEU A 346 9.47 -16.56 -8.35
CA LEU A 346 10.14 -16.60 -9.67
C LEU A 346 10.47 -18.03 -10.09
N GLY A 347 10.68 -18.94 -9.13
CA GLY A 347 10.88 -20.37 -9.37
C GLY A 347 9.72 -21.06 -10.11
N HIS A 348 8.50 -20.58 -9.95
CA HIS A 348 7.33 -21.03 -10.69
C HIS A 348 7.23 -20.48 -12.12
N LEU A 349 8.01 -19.46 -12.46
CA LEU A 349 7.93 -18.75 -13.73
C LEU A 349 9.00 -19.16 -14.76
N LYS A 350 9.68 -20.27 -14.54
CA LYS A 350 10.73 -20.80 -15.42
C LYS A 350 10.24 -21.04 -16.85
N LEU A 351 8.95 -21.39 -17.02
CA LEU A 351 8.34 -21.57 -18.34
C LEU A 351 8.44 -20.30 -19.21
N PHE A 352 8.41 -19.12 -18.57
CA PHE A 352 8.58 -17.82 -19.24
C PHE A 352 10.05 -17.44 -19.46
N GLY A 353 11.00 -18.33 -19.16
CA GLY A 353 12.41 -18.08 -19.33
C GLY A 353 13.03 -17.17 -18.26
N ILE A 354 12.35 -16.98 -17.13
CA ILE A 354 12.87 -16.21 -15.99
C ILE A 354 13.92 -17.03 -15.26
N LYS A 355 15.10 -16.44 -15.07
CA LYS A 355 16.24 -17.07 -14.38
C LYS A 355 16.69 -16.15 -13.24
N LEU A 356 16.49 -16.62 -12.01
CA LEU A 356 16.97 -15.92 -10.81
C LEU A 356 18.49 -16.05 -10.69
N ASP A 357 19.15 -14.96 -10.29
CA ASP A 357 20.52 -14.96 -9.77
C ASP A 357 20.44 -14.88 -8.23
N LYS A 358 20.85 -15.96 -7.57
CA LYS A 358 20.71 -16.07 -6.10
C LYS A 358 21.56 -15.06 -5.35
N GLU A 359 22.78 -14.75 -5.81
CA GLU A 359 23.66 -13.78 -5.17
C GLU A 359 23.12 -12.37 -5.29
N ARG A 360 22.70 -11.97 -6.50
CA ARG A 360 22.03 -10.69 -6.72
C ARG A 360 20.75 -10.54 -5.91
N ASN A 361 19.95 -11.61 -5.82
CA ASN A 361 18.72 -11.63 -5.04
C ASN A 361 18.98 -11.42 -3.54
N LEU A 362 20.02 -12.07 -3.00
CA LEU A 362 20.43 -11.88 -1.60
C LEU A 362 21.02 -10.49 -1.34
N ALA A 363 21.71 -9.90 -2.31
CA ALA A 363 22.31 -8.57 -2.20
C ALA A 363 21.28 -7.44 -2.23
N ALA A 364 20.16 -7.62 -2.95
CA ALA A 364 19.09 -6.63 -3.10
C ALA A 364 18.11 -6.68 -1.92
N ARG A 365 18.57 -6.24 -0.73
CA ARG A 365 17.81 -6.18 0.52
C ARG A 365 18.23 -4.97 1.35
N PHE A 366 17.41 -4.61 2.35
CA PHE A 366 17.70 -3.58 3.34
C PHE A 366 18.03 -2.22 2.70
N GLY A 367 17.13 -1.76 1.81
CA GLY A 367 17.25 -0.49 1.12
C GLY A 367 18.14 -0.52 -0.14
N LYS A 368 18.65 -1.69 -0.54
CA LYS A 368 19.44 -1.82 -1.76
C LYS A 368 18.56 -2.22 -2.93
N SER A 369 18.58 -1.42 -3.98
CA SER A 369 17.95 -1.71 -5.28
C SER A 369 18.84 -2.58 -6.15
N GLY A 370 18.27 -3.27 -7.12
CA GLY A 370 19.04 -3.96 -8.15
C GLY A 370 18.31 -5.05 -8.91
N VAL A 371 18.89 -5.47 -10.02
CA VAL A 371 18.45 -6.63 -10.79
C VAL A 371 18.75 -7.89 -10.00
N ILE A 372 17.77 -8.80 -9.92
CA ILE A 372 17.87 -10.08 -9.21
C ILE A 372 17.83 -11.29 -10.14
N THR A 373 17.75 -11.07 -11.46
CA THR A 373 17.80 -12.10 -12.49
C THR A 373 19.18 -12.18 -13.12
N ALA A 374 19.50 -13.34 -13.70
CA ALA A 374 20.69 -13.55 -14.50
C ALA A 374 20.63 -12.73 -15.81
N ASP A 375 21.79 -12.47 -16.41
CA ASP A 375 21.89 -11.65 -17.61
C ASP A 375 21.21 -12.29 -18.84
N ASP A 376 21.10 -13.63 -18.86
CA ASP A 376 20.41 -14.42 -19.88
C ASP A 376 18.94 -14.74 -19.55
N SER A 377 18.39 -14.10 -18.54
CA SER A 377 16.95 -14.18 -18.22
C SER A 377 16.12 -13.48 -19.30
N ALA A 378 15.01 -14.09 -19.72
CA ALA A 378 14.12 -13.51 -20.73
C ALA A 378 13.53 -12.16 -20.28
N PHE A 379 13.26 -12.01 -18.98
CA PHE A 379 12.75 -10.79 -18.39
C PHE A 379 13.58 -10.42 -17.15
N LYS A 380 13.70 -9.12 -16.89
CA LYS A 380 14.34 -8.61 -15.67
C LYS A 380 13.37 -8.68 -14.50
N ALA A 381 13.84 -9.14 -13.37
CA ALA A 381 13.20 -8.89 -12.07
C ALA A 381 14.12 -7.98 -11.26
N ILE A 382 13.53 -6.97 -10.61
CA ILE A 382 14.27 -5.92 -9.89
C ILE A 382 13.66 -5.68 -8.52
N VAL A 383 14.47 -5.22 -7.57
CA VAL A 383 14.02 -4.71 -6.28
C VAL A 383 14.14 -3.20 -6.28
N LEU A 384 13.04 -2.51 -5.99
CA LEU A 384 12.98 -1.06 -5.89
C LEU A 384 12.21 -0.66 -4.63
N PRO A 385 12.82 0.08 -3.69
CA PRO A 385 12.09 0.61 -2.53
C PRO A 385 10.99 1.57 -2.96
N THR A 386 9.83 1.47 -2.31
CA THR A 386 8.75 2.45 -2.49
C THR A 386 8.92 3.66 -1.61
N ASN A 387 8.36 4.81 -2.05
CA ASN A 387 8.31 6.04 -1.25
C ASN A 387 6.98 6.78 -1.49
N GLU A 388 5.94 6.29 -0.83
CA GLU A 388 4.59 6.86 -0.95
C GLU A 388 4.53 8.30 -0.39
N GLU A 389 5.29 8.58 0.66
CA GLU A 389 5.33 9.91 1.28
C GLU A 389 5.89 10.96 0.32
N LEU A 390 6.90 10.59 -0.47
CA LEU A 390 7.45 11.49 -1.48
C LEU A 390 6.43 11.84 -2.57
N VAL A 391 5.64 10.85 -3.04
CA VAL A 391 4.55 11.10 -3.99
C VAL A 391 3.52 12.06 -3.41
N ILE A 392 3.10 11.82 -2.16
CA ILE A 392 2.14 12.70 -1.48
C ILE A 392 2.71 14.11 -1.35
N ALA A 393 4.00 14.26 -0.97
CA ALA A 393 4.65 15.55 -0.84
C ALA A 393 4.72 16.30 -2.18
N GLN A 394 5.12 15.62 -3.25
CA GLN A 394 5.25 16.20 -4.59
C GLN A 394 3.90 16.65 -5.16
N ASP A 395 2.87 15.81 -5.05
CA ASP A 395 1.52 16.16 -5.50
C ASP A 395 0.94 17.32 -4.68
N THR A 396 1.16 17.31 -3.36
CA THR A 396 0.72 18.39 -2.48
C THR A 396 1.40 19.71 -2.81
N ALA A 397 2.71 19.72 -3.01
CA ALA A 397 3.44 20.92 -3.39
C ALA A 397 3.04 21.43 -4.77
N ARG A 398 2.77 20.55 -5.72
CA ARG A 398 2.32 20.89 -7.08
C ARG A 398 0.94 21.55 -7.09
N LEU A 399 0.02 21.10 -6.23
CA LEU A 399 -1.39 21.53 -6.23
C LEU A 399 -1.64 22.72 -5.28
N ALA A 400 -0.91 22.82 -4.19
CA ALA A 400 -1.18 23.79 -3.12
C ALA A 400 0.07 24.53 -2.58
N GLY A 401 1.25 24.26 -3.15
CA GLY A 401 2.53 24.84 -2.73
C GLY A 401 2.77 26.29 -3.16
#